data_dace2505bed846068cb9e864d742ae30
#
_entry.id   dace2505bed846068cb9e864d742ae30
#
_cell.length_a   1.000
_cell.length_b   1.000
_cell.length_c   1.000
_cell.angle_alpha   90.00
_cell.angle_beta   90.00
_cell.angle_gamma   90.00
#
_symmetry.space_group_name_H-M   'P 1'
#
loop_
_entity.id
_entity.type
_entity.pdbx_description
1 polymer ?
#
loop_
_entity_poly.entity_id
_entity_poly.type
_entity_poly.pdbx_seq_one_letter_code
_entity_poly.pdbx_strand_id
1 'polypeptide(L)' 'MDISLDTKEQEILASALTSAISDLGPEIAHTEKYELRQELKERKNVLREILGRLSGNDQNQ' A
#
# COMPACT_ATOMS: atom_id res chain seq x y z
N MET A 1 -10.04 -14.08 -0.20
CA MET A 1 -10.59 -13.39 0.98
C MET A 1 -11.42 -12.20 0.53
N ASP A 2 -12.62 -12.12 1.06
CA ASP A 2 -13.52 -11.03 0.72
C ASP A 2 -13.70 -10.11 1.90
N ILE A 3 -13.54 -8.83 1.64
CA ILE A 3 -13.75 -7.83 2.67
C ILE A 3 -14.76 -6.81 2.15
N SER A 4 -15.82 -6.63 2.90
CA SER A 4 -16.83 -5.64 2.56
C SER A 4 -16.61 -4.41 3.42
N LEU A 5 -16.37 -3.29 2.78
CA LEU A 5 -16.12 -2.03 3.46
C LEU A 5 -17.11 -0.99 2.98
N ASP A 6 -17.60 -0.18 3.92
CA ASP A 6 -18.41 0.96 3.50
C ASP A 6 -17.49 2.10 3.05
N THR A 7 -18.08 3.18 2.56
CA THR A 7 -17.31 4.27 1.98
C THR A 7 -16.34 4.87 2.98
N LYS A 8 -16.79 5.07 4.21
CA LYS A 8 -15.93 5.68 5.21
C LYS A 8 -14.77 4.77 5.56
N GLU A 9 -15.04 3.48 5.69
CA GLU A 9 -13.98 2.52 5.99
C GLU A 9 -12.96 2.48 4.87
N GLN A 10 -13.43 2.54 3.62
CA GLN A 10 -12.53 2.56 2.48
C GLN A 10 -11.63 3.79 2.50
N GLU A 11 -12.20 4.94 2.83
CA GLU A 11 -11.42 6.18 2.87
C GLU A 11 -10.35 6.13 3.93
N ILE A 12 -10.72 5.64 5.11
CA ILE A 12 -9.75 5.57 6.22
C ILE A 12 -8.64 4.58 5.88
N LEU A 13 -9.01 3.44 5.32
CA LEU A 13 -8.01 2.44 4.96
C LEU A 13 -7.09 2.96 3.86
N ALA A 14 -7.66 3.63 2.85
CA ALA A 14 -6.85 4.19 1.78
C ALA A 14 -5.86 5.22 2.32
N SER A 15 -6.31 6.03 3.27
CA SER A 15 -5.43 7.01 3.89
C SER A 15 -4.30 6.34 4.65
N ALA A 16 -4.62 5.27 5.39
CA ALA A 16 -3.60 4.53 6.14
C ALA A 16 -2.59 3.90 5.19
N LEU A 17 -3.07 3.35 4.08
CA LEU A 17 -2.17 2.74 3.11
C LEU A 17 -1.26 3.78 2.46
N THR A 18 -1.83 4.94 2.14
CA THR A 18 -1.05 6.01 1.55
C THR A 18 0.08 6.44 2.49
N SER A 19 -0.23 6.56 3.78
CA SER A 19 0.78 6.93 4.75
C SER A 19 1.86 5.86 4.86
N ALA A 20 1.45 4.59 4.88
CA ALA A 20 2.42 3.50 4.96
C ALA A 20 3.33 3.48 3.75
N ILE A 21 2.78 3.70 2.57
CA ILE A 21 3.58 3.72 1.35
C ILE A 21 4.57 4.88 1.41
N SER A 22 4.10 6.04 1.85
CA SER A 22 4.95 7.21 1.96
C SER A 22 6.11 6.98 2.94
N ASP A 23 5.84 6.31 4.04
CA ASP A 23 6.87 6.04 5.05
C ASP A 23 7.93 5.07 4.54
N LEU A 24 7.56 4.16 3.64
CA LEU A 24 8.49 3.17 3.14
C LEU A 24 9.58 3.78 2.26
N GLY A 25 9.29 4.89 1.60
CA GLY A 25 10.27 5.54 0.75
C GLY A 25 11.58 5.82 1.49
N PRO A 26 11.53 6.60 2.59
CA PRO A 26 12.75 6.87 3.35
C PRO A 26 13.37 5.61 3.94
N GLU A 27 12.54 4.64 4.38
CA GLU A 27 13.08 3.41 4.93
C GLU A 27 13.91 2.67 3.89
N ILE A 28 13.39 2.59 2.67
CA ILE A 28 14.12 1.93 1.60
C ILE A 28 15.43 2.64 1.33
N ALA A 29 15.38 3.97 1.30
CA ALA A 29 16.59 4.75 1.01
C ALA A 29 17.67 4.58 2.07
N HIS A 30 17.28 4.36 3.32
CA HIS A 30 18.23 4.24 4.42
C HIS A 30 18.61 2.82 4.78
N THR A 31 18.04 1.84 4.08
CA THR A 31 18.33 0.45 4.36
C THR A 31 19.50 0.00 3.51
N GLU A 32 20.57 -0.45 4.16
CA GLU A 32 21.77 -0.83 3.44
C GLU A 32 21.79 -2.28 3.01
N LYS A 33 21.10 -3.13 3.77
CA LYS A 33 21.10 -4.56 3.44
C LYS A 33 20.22 -4.80 2.24
N TYR A 34 20.79 -5.41 1.23
CA TYR A 34 20.10 -5.64 -0.03
C TYR A 34 18.79 -6.41 0.17
N GLU A 35 18.86 -7.48 0.97
CA GLU A 35 17.69 -8.34 1.15
C GLU A 35 16.55 -7.60 1.83
N LEU A 36 16.87 -6.78 2.82
CA LEU A 36 15.85 -6.00 3.50
C LEU A 36 15.26 -4.96 2.57
N ARG A 37 16.11 -4.35 1.74
CA ARG A 37 15.60 -3.37 0.77
C ARG A 37 14.60 -4.01 -0.17
N GLN A 38 14.89 -5.24 -0.62
CA GLN A 38 13.98 -5.92 -1.53
C GLN A 38 12.65 -6.23 -0.85
N GLU A 39 12.70 -6.64 0.41
CA GLU A 39 11.47 -6.88 1.15
C GLU A 39 10.63 -5.63 1.28
N LEU A 40 11.28 -4.51 1.58
CA LEU A 40 10.56 -3.25 1.73
C LEU A 40 9.96 -2.79 0.41
N LYS A 41 10.69 -2.97 -0.68
CA LYS A 41 10.18 -2.64 -2.00
C LYS A 41 8.96 -3.49 -2.35
N GLU A 42 9.04 -4.77 -2.04
CA GLU A 42 7.92 -5.66 -2.31
C GLU A 42 6.70 -5.27 -1.50
N ARG A 43 6.92 -4.94 -0.21
CA ARG A 43 5.82 -4.49 0.64
C ARG A 43 5.17 -3.24 0.07
N LYS A 44 6.00 -2.30 -0.40
CA LYS A 44 5.48 -1.07 -0.99
C LYS A 44 4.61 -1.38 -2.20
N ASN A 45 5.08 -2.28 -3.05
CA ASN A 45 4.32 -2.63 -4.25
C ASN A 45 2.99 -3.28 -3.92
N VAL A 46 2.98 -4.17 -2.93
CA VAL A 46 1.74 -4.82 -2.53
C VAL A 46 0.76 -3.81 -1.97
N LEU A 47 1.26 -2.88 -1.14
CA LEU A 47 0.40 -1.85 -0.59
C LEU A 47 -0.20 -0.97 -1.68
N ARG A 48 0.60 -0.65 -2.70
CA ARG A 48 0.11 0.15 -3.81
C ARG A 48 -0.97 -0.59 -4.60
N GLU A 49 -0.81 -1.89 -4.76
CA GLU A 49 -1.84 -2.69 -5.44
C GLU A 49 -3.14 -2.68 -4.66
N ILE A 50 -3.03 -2.86 -3.34
CA ILE A 50 -4.22 -2.86 -2.50
C ILE A 50 -4.91 -1.50 -2.57
N LEU A 51 -4.12 -0.44 -2.50
CA LEU A 51 -4.67 0.91 -2.59
C LEU A 51 -5.39 1.12 -3.90
N GLY A 52 -4.82 0.61 -4.98
CA GLY A 52 -5.46 0.72 -6.28
C GLY A 52 -6.82 0.05 -6.31
N ARG A 53 -6.92 -1.12 -5.68
CA ARG A 53 -8.21 -1.81 -5.62
C ARG A 53 -9.23 -1.03 -4.80
N LEU A 54 -8.76 -0.43 -3.71
CA LEU A 54 -9.66 0.35 -2.86
C LEU A 54 -10.16 1.61 -3.54
N SER A 55 -9.33 2.19 -4.39
CA SER A 55 -9.69 3.42 -5.09
C SER A 55 -10.64 3.16 -6.23
N GLY A 56 -11.08 1.99 -6.33
CA GLY A 56 -12.03 1.69 -7.30
C GLY A 56 -11.53 1.53 -8.63
N ASN A 57 -10.93 1.27 -8.65
CA ASN A 57 -10.73 0.99 -9.75
C ASN A 57 -11.44 -0.03 -10.19
N ASP A 58 -12.06 -0.25 -9.82
CA ASP A 58 -12.73 -1.14 -10.22
C ASP A 58 -13.23 -0.95 -11.46
N GLN A 59 -13.00 -0.53 -11.74
CA GLN A 59 -13.21 -0.30 -12.66
C GLN A 59 -12.79 -0.68 -13.62
N ASN A 60 -12.69 -1.12 -13.51
CA ASN A 60 -12.33 -1.48 -14.22
C ASN A 60 -12.39 -2.00 -14.68
N GLN A 61 -12.55 -2.09 -14.59
CA GLN A 61 -12.55 -2.51 -14.97
C GLN A 61 -12.64 -2.85 -15.46
#